data_3b92c1f9c747af292f91f6c4b5536fed
#
_entry.id   3b92c1f9c747af292f91f6c4b5536fed
#
_cell.length_a   1.000
_cell.length_b   1.000
_cell.length_c   1.000
_cell.angle_alpha   90.00
_cell.angle_beta   90.00
_cell.angle_gamma   90.00
#
_symmetry.space_group_name_H-M   'P 1'
#
loop_
_entity.id
_entity.type
_entity.pdbx_description
1 polymer ?
#
loop_
_entity_poly.entity_id
_entity_poly.type
_entity_poly.pdbx_seq_one_letter_code
_entity_poly.pdbx_strand_id
1 'polypeptide(L)'
;SEGEGRIGVPELSVGVPFPSVAMEILRLTLPNHRLQSLIYGGLTCTPNEALTNGFVDELTESGNLLSRALAMATRLGSLPPASFRLTKRMIRQSSRDRMVHYMRGIDTEVLEAWQSSSVLRAVDEYVQRTLKK
;
A
#
# COMPACT_ATOMS: atom_id res chain seq x y z
N SER A 1 -3.39 -7.62 19.99
CA SER A 1 -4.66 -8.16 19.47
C SER A 1 -4.45 -9.61 19.08
N GLU A 2 -5.28 -10.44 19.61
CA GLU A 2 -5.32 -11.88 19.39
C GLU A 2 -5.93 -12.27 18.03
N GLY A 3 -5.50 -11.64 16.99
CA GLY A 3 -5.82 -12.02 15.64
C GLY A 3 -4.55 -11.87 14.81
N GLU A 4 -4.19 -12.88 14.06
CA GLU A 4 -3.08 -12.78 13.11
C GLU A 4 -3.43 -11.81 11.98
N GLY A 5 -3.47 -10.52 12.31
CA GLY A 5 -3.63 -9.47 11.31
C GLY A 5 -2.53 -9.61 10.27
N ARG A 6 -2.90 -9.55 9.00
CA ARG A 6 -1.93 -9.59 7.89
C ARG A 6 -2.06 -8.31 7.07
N ILE A 7 -0.93 -7.81 6.61
CA ILE A 7 -0.83 -6.67 5.70
C ILE A 7 0.01 -7.07 4.50
N GLY A 8 -0.31 -6.58 3.32
CA GLY A 8 0.48 -6.90 2.13
C GLY A 8 -0.17 -6.44 0.84
N VAL A 9 0.33 -7.00 -0.25
CA VAL A 9 -0.01 -6.62 -1.63
C VAL A 9 -0.36 -7.88 -2.44
N PRO A 10 -1.48 -8.55 -2.14
CA PRO A 10 -1.84 -9.83 -2.77
C PRO A 10 -2.43 -9.70 -4.18
N GLU A 11 -2.50 -8.49 -4.74
CA GLU A 11 -3.22 -8.18 -5.97
C GLU A 11 -2.85 -9.12 -7.12
N LEU A 12 -1.56 -9.37 -7.36
CA LEU A 12 -1.13 -10.29 -8.43
C LEU A 12 -1.51 -11.74 -8.14
N SER A 13 -1.54 -12.14 -6.86
CA SER A 13 -2.03 -13.48 -6.46
C SER A 13 -3.54 -13.63 -6.62
N VAL A 14 -4.27 -12.51 -6.58
CA VAL A 14 -5.71 -12.46 -6.88
C VAL A 14 -5.95 -12.38 -8.39
N GLY A 15 -4.94 -12.00 -9.17
CA GLY A 15 -5.04 -11.84 -10.62
C GLY A 15 -5.48 -10.44 -11.05
N VAL A 16 -5.33 -9.44 -10.19
CA VAL A 16 -5.72 -8.06 -10.49
C VAL A 16 -4.49 -7.14 -10.65
N PRO A 17 -4.49 -6.22 -11.61
CA PRO A 17 -3.42 -5.24 -11.78
C PRO A 17 -3.54 -4.10 -10.78
N PHE A 18 -2.40 -3.45 -10.50
CA PHE A 18 -2.33 -2.27 -9.64
C PHE A 18 -2.74 -1.00 -10.40
N PRO A 19 -3.65 -0.17 -9.85
CA PRO A 19 -3.82 1.20 -10.29
C PRO A 19 -2.54 2.03 -10.02
N SER A 20 -2.29 3.03 -10.86
CA SER A 20 -1.08 3.87 -10.72
C SER A 20 -0.96 4.53 -9.35
N VAL A 21 -2.07 4.98 -8.77
CA VAL A 21 -2.11 5.57 -7.43
C VAL A 21 -1.61 4.59 -6.37
N ALA A 22 -2.10 3.34 -6.38
CA ALA A 22 -1.67 2.32 -5.43
C ALA A 22 -0.18 1.99 -5.61
N MET A 23 0.27 1.85 -6.85
CA MET A 23 1.69 1.62 -7.17
C MET A 23 2.59 2.74 -6.65
N GLU A 24 2.20 4.00 -6.81
CA GLU A 24 2.99 5.13 -6.35
C GLU A 24 2.98 5.29 -4.83
N ILE A 25 1.90 4.90 -4.15
CA ILE A 25 1.88 4.80 -2.68
C ILE A 25 2.88 3.75 -2.20
N LEU A 26 2.90 2.57 -2.83
CA LEU A 26 3.86 1.52 -2.48
C LEU A 26 5.31 1.96 -2.72
N ARG A 27 5.59 2.67 -3.82
CA ARG A 27 6.92 3.25 -4.10
C ARG A 27 7.38 4.27 -3.07
N LEU A 28 6.45 5.01 -2.46
CA LEU A 28 6.75 5.97 -1.40
C LEU A 28 6.92 5.32 -0.02
N THR A 29 6.35 4.15 0.17
CA THR A 29 6.30 3.47 1.47
C THR A 29 7.36 2.39 1.58
N LEU A 30 7.50 1.54 0.56
CA LEU A 30 8.38 0.38 0.60
C LEU A 30 9.81 0.71 0.16
N PRO A 31 10.81 0.10 0.78
CA PRO A 31 12.20 0.19 0.30
C PRO A 31 12.30 -0.33 -1.14
N ASN A 32 13.02 0.41 -2.00
CA ASN A 32 13.13 0.09 -3.43
C ASN A 32 13.61 -1.35 -3.70
N HIS A 33 14.53 -1.87 -2.89
CA HIS A 33 15.06 -3.23 -3.05
C HIS A 33 14.05 -4.33 -2.66
N ARG A 34 12.97 -3.98 -1.96
CA ARG A 34 11.90 -4.90 -1.55
C ARG A 34 10.65 -4.81 -2.44
N LEU A 35 10.45 -3.67 -3.08
CA LEU A 35 9.23 -3.36 -3.82
C LEU A 35 8.83 -4.46 -4.80
N GLN A 36 9.75 -4.87 -5.69
CA GLN A 36 9.44 -5.87 -6.71
C GLN A 36 9.15 -7.25 -6.11
N SER A 37 9.96 -7.69 -5.15
CA SER A 37 9.78 -9.03 -4.55
C SER A 37 8.46 -9.15 -3.79
N LEU A 38 8.03 -8.09 -3.11
CA LEU A 38 6.76 -8.06 -2.38
C LEU A 38 5.56 -8.05 -3.34
N ILE A 39 5.60 -7.20 -4.37
CA ILE A 39 4.52 -7.07 -5.34
C ILE A 39 4.41 -8.33 -6.21
N TYR A 40 5.51 -8.79 -6.82
CA TYR A 40 5.49 -9.97 -7.71
C TYR A 40 5.17 -11.25 -6.95
N GLY A 41 5.57 -11.34 -5.68
CA GLY A 41 5.22 -12.46 -4.83
C GLY A 41 3.77 -12.46 -4.35
N GLY A 42 3.05 -11.33 -4.50
CA GLY A 42 1.69 -11.17 -3.95
C GLY A 42 1.66 -11.45 -2.44
N LEU A 43 2.69 -10.99 -1.72
CA LEU A 43 2.95 -11.42 -0.35
C LEU A 43 2.08 -10.65 0.65
N THR A 44 1.62 -11.38 1.66
CA THR A 44 1.06 -10.82 2.89
C THR A 44 1.97 -11.17 4.06
N CYS A 45 2.15 -10.22 4.96
CA CYS A 45 3.09 -10.27 6.06
C CYS A 45 2.37 -10.32 7.41
N THR A 46 2.95 -10.98 8.39
CA THR A 46 2.65 -10.79 9.80
C THR A 46 3.04 -9.37 10.24
N PRO A 47 2.58 -8.86 11.41
CA PRO A 47 2.98 -7.55 11.89
C PRO A 47 4.50 -7.35 11.96
N ASN A 48 5.25 -8.33 12.45
CA ASN A 48 6.72 -8.25 12.55
C ASN A 48 7.39 -8.22 11.17
N GLU A 49 6.92 -9.03 10.24
CA GLU A 49 7.39 -9.00 8.85
C GLU A 49 7.04 -7.66 8.17
N ALA A 50 5.87 -7.09 8.47
CA ALA A 50 5.44 -5.81 7.95
C ALA A 50 6.36 -4.66 8.41
N LEU A 51 6.79 -4.68 9.68
CA LEU A 51 7.79 -3.76 10.20
C LEU A 51 9.13 -3.94 9.48
N THR A 52 9.60 -5.17 9.35
CA THR A 52 10.88 -5.50 8.69
C THR A 52 10.87 -5.11 7.21
N ASN A 53 9.74 -5.27 6.54
CA ASN A 53 9.58 -4.94 5.11
C ASN A 53 9.23 -3.47 4.85
N GLY A 54 8.97 -2.66 5.88
CA GLY A 54 8.66 -1.23 5.75
C GLY A 54 7.22 -0.90 5.39
N PHE A 55 6.27 -1.83 5.58
CA PHE A 55 4.85 -1.53 5.45
C PHE A 55 4.32 -0.66 6.59
N VAL A 56 4.93 -0.77 7.77
CA VAL A 56 4.61 0.00 8.96
C VAL A 56 5.89 0.49 9.62
N ASP A 57 5.82 1.64 10.30
CA ASP A 57 6.95 2.27 10.96
C ASP A 57 7.11 1.80 12.42
N GLU A 58 6.02 1.33 13.03
CA GLU A 58 5.98 0.94 14.45
C GLU A 58 4.92 -0.13 14.69
N LEU A 59 5.19 -1.02 15.65
CA LEU A 59 4.20 -1.93 16.23
C LEU A 59 3.87 -1.48 17.66
N THR A 60 2.61 -1.61 18.02
CA THR A 60 2.13 -1.32 19.37
C THR A 60 1.00 -2.26 19.74
N GLU A 61 0.74 -2.42 21.03
CA GLU A 61 -0.44 -3.09 21.52
C GLU A 61 -1.71 -2.36 21.08
N SER A 62 -2.80 -3.09 20.81
CA SER A 62 -4.04 -2.50 20.28
C SER A 62 -4.63 -1.41 21.18
N GLY A 63 -4.52 -1.56 22.51
CA GLY A 63 -4.97 -0.54 23.48
C GLY A 63 -4.19 0.78 23.42
N ASN A 64 -2.98 0.76 22.87
CA ASN A 64 -2.09 1.92 22.77
C ASN A 64 -2.08 2.56 21.37
N LEU A 65 -2.73 1.97 20.38
CA LEU A 65 -2.64 2.41 18.99
C LEU A 65 -3.05 3.88 18.81
N LEU A 66 -4.19 4.28 19.36
CA LEU A 66 -4.67 5.65 19.22
C LEU A 66 -3.76 6.66 19.91
N SER A 67 -3.30 6.38 21.13
CA SER A 67 -2.40 7.26 21.86
C SER A 67 -1.06 7.44 21.15
N ARG A 68 -0.50 6.38 20.59
CA ARG A 68 0.73 6.44 19.79
C ARG A 68 0.55 7.22 18.51
N ALA A 69 -0.55 6.99 17.79
CA ALA A 69 -0.88 7.73 16.57
C ALA A 69 -1.05 9.24 16.84
N LEU A 70 -1.76 9.60 17.92
CA LEU A 70 -1.93 10.99 18.34
C LEU A 70 -0.58 11.65 18.75
N ALA A 71 0.27 10.94 19.48
CA ALA A 71 1.59 11.42 19.83
C ALA A 71 2.44 11.72 18.59
N MET A 72 2.43 10.83 17.59
CA MET A 72 3.13 11.03 16.32
C MET A 72 2.54 12.23 15.55
N ALA A 73 1.21 12.32 15.46
CA ALA A 73 0.53 13.43 14.77
C ALA A 73 0.87 14.78 15.45
N THR A 74 0.88 14.84 16.78
CA THR A 74 1.26 16.03 17.55
C THR A 74 2.71 16.42 17.28
N ARG A 75 3.62 15.45 17.28
CA ARG A 75 5.05 15.69 16.97
C ARG A 75 5.22 16.26 15.55
N LEU A 76 4.55 15.69 14.57
CA LEU A 76 4.62 16.19 13.19
C LEU A 76 3.94 17.57 13.05
N GLY A 77 2.85 17.78 13.77
CA GLY A 77 2.10 19.06 13.77
C GLY A 77 2.87 20.20 14.46
N SER A 78 3.85 19.91 15.32
CA SER A 78 4.70 20.93 15.96
C SER A 78 5.85 21.41 15.06
N LEU A 79 6.09 20.76 13.93
CA LEU A 79 7.12 21.21 12.98
C LEU A 79 6.71 22.52 12.29
N PRO A 80 7.69 23.38 11.91
CA PRO A 80 7.41 24.62 11.18
C PRO A 80 6.57 24.32 9.91
N PRO A 81 5.33 24.84 9.81
CA PRO A 81 4.38 24.38 8.79
C PRO A 81 4.85 24.65 7.34
N ALA A 82 5.55 25.76 7.10
CA ALA A 82 6.05 26.09 5.77
C ALA A 82 7.13 25.10 5.32
N SER A 83 8.11 24.83 6.20
CA SER A 83 9.19 23.87 5.92
C SER A 83 8.64 22.45 5.74
N PHE A 84 7.74 22.04 6.62
CA PHE A 84 7.11 20.72 6.53
C PHE A 84 6.34 20.54 5.20
N ARG A 85 5.51 21.52 4.84
CA ARG A 85 4.75 21.49 3.57
C ARG A 85 5.66 21.43 2.35
N LEU A 86 6.73 22.24 2.33
CA LEU A 86 7.67 22.27 1.21
C LEU A 86 8.39 20.93 1.07
N THR A 87 8.97 20.42 2.16
CA THR A 87 9.68 19.12 2.18
C THR A 87 8.75 17.98 1.77
N LYS A 88 7.54 17.91 2.32
CA LYS A 88 6.54 16.90 1.96
C LYS A 88 6.16 16.96 0.47
N ARG A 89 6.05 18.15 -0.09
CA ARG A 89 5.79 18.33 -1.52
C ARG A 89 6.95 17.81 -2.35
N MET A 90 8.20 18.15 -1.99
CA MET A 90 9.40 17.69 -2.69
C MET A 90 9.51 16.16 -2.70
N ILE A 91 9.32 15.52 -1.55
CA ILE A 91 9.37 14.06 -1.43
C ILE A 91 8.33 13.39 -2.35
N ARG A 92 7.15 14.00 -2.49
CA ARG A 92 6.01 13.40 -3.22
C ARG A 92 5.90 13.83 -4.68
N GLN A 93 6.71 14.80 -5.12
CA GLN A 93 6.54 15.42 -6.45
C GLN A 93 6.70 14.38 -7.56
N SER A 94 7.75 13.58 -7.54
CA SER A 94 8.01 12.59 -8.58
C SER A 94 6.90 11.53 -8.71
N SER A 95 6.31 11.12 -7.59
CA SER A 95 5.17 10.19 -7.60
C SER A 95 3.91 10.84 -8.16
N ARG A 96 3.67 12.12 -7.85
CA ARG A 96 2.55 12.87 -8.43
C ARG A 96 2.67 13.00 -9.94
N ASP A 97 3.86 13.32 -10.43
CA ASP A 97 4.12 13.48 -11.86
C ASP A 97 3.90 12.15 -12.59
N ARG A 98 4.37 11.03 -12.03
CA ARG A 98 4.11 9.70 -12.57
C ARG A 98 2.63 9.33 -12.55
N MET A 99 1.89 9.61 -11.45
CA MET A 99 0.45 9.38 -11.40
C MET A 99 -0.29 10.11 -12.51
N VAL A 100 0.00 11.40 -12.70
CA VAL A 100 -0.62 12.21 -13.79
C VAL A 100 -0.29 11.63 -15.17
N HIS A 101 0.95 11.17 -15.35
CA HIS A 101 1.37 10.53 -16.60
C HIS A 101 0.60 9.22 -16.85
N TYR A 102 0.52 8.34 -15.85
CA TYR A 102 -0.10 7.03 -15.98
C TYR A 102 -1.62 7.06 -16.07
N MET A 103 -2.29 8.04 -15.46
CA MET A 103 -3.75 8.21 -15.55
C MET A 103 -4.27 8.33 -16.99
N ARG A 104 -3.42 8.76 -17.94
CA ARG A 104 -3.78 8.95 -19.35
C ARG A 104 -3.51 7.73 -20.24
N GLY A 105 -2.94 6.68 -19.70
CA GLY A 105 -2.54 5.49 -20.45
C GLY A 105 -2.73 4.23 -19.62
N ILE A 106 -1.79 3.90 -18.77
CA ILE A 106 -1.77 2.64 -17.99
C ILE A 106 -3.06 2.44 -17.17
N ASP A 107 -3.62 3.49 -16.56
CA ASP A 107 -4.85 3.34 -15.77
C ASP A 107 -6.07 3.01 -16.64
N THR A 108 -6.06 3.34 -17.93
CA THR A 108 -7.09 2.88 -18.87
C THR A 108 -6.97 1.37 -19.09
N GLU A 109 -5.76 0.87 -19.34
CA GLU A 109 -5.51 -0.57 -19.50
C GLU A 109 -5.83 -1.35 -18.21
N VAL A 110 -5.49 -0.78 -17.05
CA VAL A 110 -5.85 -1.33 -15.74
C VAL A 110 -7.37 -1.43 -15.58
N LEU A 111 -8.11 -0.39 -15.95
CA LEU A 111 -9.58 -0.38 -15.88
C LEU A 111 -10.19 -1.45 -16.81
N GLU A 112 -9.70 -1.56 -18.04
CA GLU A 112 -10.12 -2.60 -18.98
C GLU A 112 -9.83 -4.00 -18.43
N ALA A 113 -8.64 -4.21 -17.86
CA ALA A 113 -8.29 -5.48 -17.24
C ALA A 113 -9.22 -5.82 -16.07
N TRP A 114 -9.54 -4.87 -15.20
CA TRP A 114 -10.49 -5.07 -14.09
C TRP A 114 -11.89 -5.46 -14.54
N GLN A 115 -12.32 -5.00 -15.70
CA GLN A 115 -13.61 -5.34 -16.31
C GLN A 115 -13.60 -6.66 -17.09
N SER A 116 -12.44 -7.25 -17.29
CA SER A 116 -12.30 -8.48 -18.06
C SER A 116 -12.91 -9.69 -17.32
N SER A 117 -13.49 -10.61 -18.09
CA SER A 117 -14.05 -11.85 -17.53
C SER A 117 -12.99 -12.74 -16.87
N SER A 118 -11.73 -12.63 -17.28
CA SER A 118 -10.61 -13.36 -16.67
C SER A 118 -10.30 -12.86 -15.26
N VAL A 119 -10.23 -11.54 -15.06
CA VAL A 119 -10.01 -10.94 -13.76
C VAL A 119 -11.19 -11.19 -12.82
N LEU A 120 -12.42 -11.03 -13.31
CA LEU A 120 -13.62 -11.30 -12.50
C LEU A 120 -13.65 -12.75 -12.00
N ARG A 121 -13.29 -13.72 -12.86
CA ARG A 121 -13.17 -15.14 -12.44
C ARG A 121 -12.07 -15.33 -11.41
N ALA A 122 -10.88 -14.76 -11.63
CA ALA A 122 -9.77 -14.88 -10.67
C ALA A 122 -10.14 -14.33 -9.29
N VAL A 123 -10.85 -13.20 -9.24
CA VAL A 123 -11.37 -12.63 -8.00
C VAL A 123 -12.38 -13.57 -7.33
N ASP A 124 -13.33 -14.14 -8.08
CA ASP A 124 -14.32 -15.08 -7.53
C ASP A 124 -13.64 -16.34 -6.98
N GLU A 125 -12.71 -16.94 -7.71
CA GLU A 125 -11.94 -18.10 -7.27
C GLU A 125 -11.14 -17.79 -5.99
N TYR A 126 -10.53 -16.61 -5.91
CA TYR A 126 -9.82 -16.18 -4.70
C TYR A 126 -10.77 -16.05 -3.50
N VAL A 127 -11.92 -15.41 -3.67
CA VAL A 127 -12.96 -15.26 -2.63
C VAL A 127 -13.45 -16.62 -2.14
N GLN A 128 -13.78 -17.53 -3.05
CA GLN A 128 -14.24 -18.88 -2.71
C GLN A 128 -13.19 -19.65 -1.88
N ARG A 129 -11.93 -19.54 -2.27
CA ARG A 129 -10.81 -20.24 -1.59
C ARG A 129 -10.47 -19.65 -0.23
N THR A 130 -10.58 -18.32 -0.07
CA THR A 130 -9.96 -17.60 1.05
C THR A 130 -10.99 -17.12 2.08
N LEU A 131 -12.16 -16.67 1.65
CA LEU A 131 -13.14 -16.00 2.51
C LEU A 131 -14.37 -16.85 2.86
N LYS A 132 -14.58 -17.96 2.16
CA LYS A 132 -15.71 -18.88 2.42
C LYS A 132 -15.30 -20.16 3.16
N LYS A 133 -14.24 -20.08 3.96
CA LYS A 133 -13.85 -21.16 4.89
C LYS A 133 -14.55 -20.99 6.22
#